data_19ab3ea8001d61baf2a4d9a6130bbb52
#
_entry.id   19ab3ea8001d61baf2a4d9a6130bbb52
#
_cell.length_a   1.000
_cell.length_b   1.000
_cell.length_c   1.000
_cell.angle_alpha   90.00
_cell.angle_beta   90.00
_cell.angle_gamma   90.00
#
_symmetry.space_group_name_H-M   'P 1'
#
loop_
_entity.id
_entity.type
_entity.pdbx_description
1 polymer ?
#
loop_
_entity_poly.entity_id
_entity_poly.type
_entity_poly.pdbx_seq_one_letter_code
_entity_poly.pdbx_strand_id
1 'polypeptide(L)'
;MATFAAAKMRSVFQPTPLLRNDLLSERYEADIYLKREDLSPVRSYKLRGAFNAMRKVIPEQTLFVCASAGNHAQGVAFMCRHFGVKGVIFMPVTTPDQKILKTRMFGGDQVEIRLIGDYFDASLVAAQKFSTEESAHFLSPFDDEDVI
;
A
#
# COMPACT_ATOMS: atom_id res chain seq x y z
N MET A 1 16.46 2.89 11.86
CA MET A 1 15.24 3.41 11.19
C MET A 1 14.03 2.48 11.31
N ALA A 2 14.13 1.20 10.99
CA ALA A 2 13.01 0.23 11.07
C ALA A 2 12.33 0.14 12.44
N THR A 3 13.07 0.14 13.53
CA THR A 3 12.52 0.06 14.91
C THR A 3 11.62 1.26 15.27
N PHE A 4 11.98 2.46 14.83
CA PHE A 4 11.20 3.66 15.06
C PHE A 4 9.90 3.64 14.21
N ALA A 5 9.98 3.26 12.95
CA ALA A 5 8.82 3.08 12.09
C ALA A 5 7.83 2.06 12.66
N ALA A 6 8.35 0.92 13.13
CA ALA A 6 7.54 -0.13 13.77
C ALA A 6 6.82 0.36 15.04
N ALA A 7 7.48 1.14 15.89
CA ALA A 7 6.87 1.70 17.09
C ALA A 7 5.71 2.66 16.74
N LYS A 8 5.89 3.53 15.76
CA LYS A 8 4.83 4.44 15.30
C LYS A 8 3.67 3.71 14.64
N MET A 9 3.95 2.63 13.91
CA MET A 9 2.94 1.82 13.24
C MET A 9 1.98 1.11 14.20
N ARG A 10 2.40 0.86 15.45
CA ARG A 10 1.55 0.26 16.49
C ARG A 10 0.31 1.09 16.82
N SER A 11 0.30 2.38 16.52
CA SER A 11 -0.89 3.22 16.65
C SER A 11 -1.93 2.95 15.57
N VAL A 12 -1.54 2.31 14.45
CA VAL A 12 -2.40 2.03 13.31
C VAL A 12 -2.97 0.61 13.38
N PHE A 13 -2.13 -0.37 13.68
CA PHE A 13 -2.53 -1.77 13.85
C PHE A 13 -1.55 -2.55 14.73
N GLN A 14 -2.05 -3.63 15.30
CA GLN A 14 -1.24 -4.50 16.16
C GLN A 14 -0.19 -5.29 15.34
N PRO A 15 0.95 -5.65 15.94
CA PRO A 15 1.93 -6.49 15.28
C PRO A 15 1.31 -7.80 14.79
N THR A 16 1.57 -8.14 13.54
CA THR A 16 1.16 -9.43 12.99
C THR A 16 1.95 -10.56 13.62
N PRO A 17 1.33 -11.75 13.86
CA PRO A 17 2.03 -12.85 14.51
C PRO A 17 3.19 -13.41 13.68
N LEU A 18 4.16 -13.97 14.36
CA LEU A 18 5.19 -14.86 13.80
C LEU A 18 4.89 -16.26 14.34
N LEU A 19 4.41 -17.15 13.50
CA LEU A 19 3.94 -18.49 13.89
C LEU A 19 4.78 -19.56 13.24
N ARG A 20 5.17 -20.60 14.02
CA ARG A 20 5.79 -21.81 13.48
C ARG A 20 4.77 -22.53 12.59
N ASN A 21 5.21 -22.97 11.44
CA ASN A 21 4.41 -23.79 10.54
C ASN A 21 4.89 -25.25 10.64
N ASP A 22 4.11 -26.09 11.31
CA ASP A 22 4.49 -27.46 11.59
C ASP A 22 4.65 -28.29 10.31
N LEU A 23 3.71 -28.18 9.37
CA LEU A 23 3.76 -28.91 8.11
C LEU A 23 5.02 -28.61 7.30
N LEU A 24 5.37 -27.34 7.16
CA LEU A 24 6.59 -26.94 6.44
C LEU A 24 7.85 -27.32 7.22
N SER A 25 7.80 -27.19 8.56
CA SER A 25 8.95 -27.57 9.40
C SER A 25 9.26 -29.04 9.34
N GLU A 26 8.26 -29.91 9.37
CA GLU A 26 8.42 -31.37 9.19
C GLU A 26 8.90 -31.69 7.77
N ARG A 27 8.28 -31.10 6.75
CA ARG A 27 8.62 -31.39 5.34
C ARG A 27 10.05 -31.02 4.98
N TYR A 28 10.59 -29.96 5.56
CA TYR A 28 11.94 -29.45 5.24
C TYR A 28 12.96 -29.68 6.36
N GLU A 29 12.60 -30.45 7.39
CA GLU A 29 13.46 -30.75 8.55
C GLU A 29 14.11 -29.51 9.14
N ALA A 30 13.35 -28.42 9.27
CA ALA A 30 13.83 -27.10 9.73
C ALA A 30 12.74 -26.36 10.52
N ASP A 31 13.14 -25.46 11.41
CA ASP A 31 12.17 -24.59 12.08
C ASP A 31 11.73 -23.44 11.16
N ILE A 32 10.55 -23.58 10.55
CA ILE A 32 9.99 -22.61 9.63
C ILE A 32 8.91 -21.80 10.30
N TYR A 33 9.09 -20.47 10.32
CA TYR A 33 8.14 -19.51 10.86
C TYR A 33 7.56 -18.63 9.77
N LEU A 34 6.26 -18.41 9.81
CA LEU A 34 5.54 -17.51 8.91
C LEU A 34 5.20 -16.21 9.61
N LYS A 35 5.67 -15.10 9.05
CA LYS A 35 5.22 -13.76 9.43
C LYS A 35 3.87 -13.49 8.76
N ARG A 36 2.79 -13.49 9.53
CA ARG A 36 1.41 -13.51 9.06
C ARG A 36 0.92 -12.11 8.65
N GLU A 37 1.51 -11.54 7.59
CA GLU A 37 1.09 -10.23 7.06
C GLU A 37 -0.31 -10.27 6.40
N ASP A 38 -0.82 -11.44 6.08
CA ASP A 38 -2.21 -11.69 5.67
C ASP A 38 -3.24 -11.37 6.78
N LEU A 39 -2.79 -11.23 8.02
CA LEU A 39 -3.63 -10.80 9.16
C LEU A 39 -3.58 -9.28 9.40
N SER A 40 -2.87 -8.52 8.57
CA SER A 40 -2.91 -7.06 8.61
C SER A 40 -4.27 -6.51 8.12
N PRO A 41 -4.63 -5.26 8.43
CA PRO A 41 -5.90 -4.65 7.99
C PRO A 41 -6.16 -4.76 6.47
N VAL A 42 -5.11 -4.64 5.65
CA VAL A 42 -5.22 -4.75 4.18
C VAL A 42 -4.78 -6.11 3.63
N ARG A 43 -4.57 -7.09 4.53
CA ARG A 43 -4.18 -8.46 4.17
C ARG A 43 -2.83 -8.57 3.42
N SER A 44 -1.93 -7.60 3.62
CA SER A 44 -0.59 -7.61 3.03
C SER A 44 0.40 -6.72 3.78
N TYR A 45 1.71 -6.94 3.55
CA TYR A 45 2.78 -6.14 4.14
C TYR A 45 2.90 -4.72 3.56
N LYS A 46 2.30 -4.44 2.40
CA LYS A 46 2.41 -3.13 1.71
C LYS A 46 1.88 -1.95 2.54
N LEU A 47 1.03 -2.21 3.51
CA LEU A 47 0.58 -1.22 4.48
C LEU A 47 1.75 -0.56 5.23
N ARG A 48 2.80 -1.30 5.52
CA ARG A 48 3.97 -0.83 6.28
C ARG A 48 4.75 0.23 5.53
N GLY A 49 5.05 -0.04 4.25
CA GLY A 49 5.74 0.92 3.40
C GLY A 49 4.90 2.17 3.15
N ALA A 50 3.62 2.01 2.80
CA ALA A 50 2.72 3.14 2.60
C ALA A 50 2.65 4.04 3.86
N PHE A 51 2.50 3.45 5.05
CA PHE A 51 2.54 4.21 6.30
C PHE A 51 3.86 4.97 6.48
N ASN A 52 4.99 4.29 6.29
CA ASN A 52 6.30 4.88 6.55
C ASN A 52 6.61 6.05 5.59
N ALA A 53 6.32 5.91 4.31
CA ALA A 53 6.53 6.96 3.32
C ALA A 53 5.60 8.16 3.57
N MET A 54 4.30 7.92 3.72
CA MET A 54 3.33 9.01 3.86
C MET A 54 3.54 9.81 5.15
N ARG A 55 3.79 9.17 6.30
CA ARG A 55 4.00 9.89 7.57
C ARG A 55 5.20 10.83 7.59
N LYS A 56 6.18 10.64 6.69
CA LYS A 56 7.38 11.48 6.64
C LYS A 56 7.15 12.82 5.96
N VAL A 57 6.16 12.87 5.07
CA VAL A 57 5.86 14.04 4.25
C VAL A 57 4.57 14.76 4.66
N ILE A 58 3.75 14.16 5.50
CA ILE A 58 2.60 14.82 6.12
C ILE A 58 3.10 15.71 7.29
N PRO A 59 2.59 16.95 7.48
CA PRO A 59 1.44 17.56 6.78
C PRO A 59 1.75 18.36 5.50
N GLU A 60 3.00 18.44 5.06
CA GLU A 60 3.41 19.24 3.89
C GLU A 60 2.77 18.73 2.60
N GLN A 61 2.52 17.41 2.53
CA GLN A 61 1.80 16.77 1.44
C GLN A 61 0.43 16.28 1.87
N THR A 62 -0.59 16.65 1.12
CA THR A 62 -1.99 16.27 1.36
C THR A 62 -2.64 15.52 0.20
N LEU A 63 -1.94 15.41 -0.93
CA LEU A 63 -2.35 14.66 -2.11
C LEU A 63 -1.29 13.62 -2.48
N PHE A 64 -1.71 12.36 -2.51
CA PHE A 64 -0.86 11.22 -2.82
C PHE A 64 -1.32 10.50 -4.07
N VAL A 65 -0.36 9.98 -4.84
CA VAL A 65 -0.63 9.28 -6.10
C VAL A 65 0.13 7.97 -6.15
N CYS A 66 -0.49 6.94 -6.66
CA CYS A 66 0.22 5.71 -7.03
C CYS A 66 -0.40 5.04 -8.25
N ALA A 67 0.38 4.18 -8.90
CA ALA A 67 -0.10 3.26 -9.92
C ALA A 67 -0.02 1.83 -9.37
N SER A 68 -1.14 1.18 -9.17
CA SER A 68 -1.19 -0.22 -8.73
C SER A 68 -2.60 -0.77 -8.76
N ALA A 69 -2.78 -2.00 -9.24
CA ALA A 69 -4.03 -2.75 -9.14
C ALA A 69 -4.01 -3.83 -8.05
N GLY A 70 -3.07 -3.74 -7.09
CA GLY A 70 -2.85 -4.78 -6.09
C GLY A 70 -2.69 -4.26 -4.67
N ASN A 71 -1.85 -4.96 -3.90
CA ASN A 71 -1.65 -4.71 -2.48
C ASN A 71 -1.12 -3.31 -2.16
N HIS A 72 -0.31 -2.72 -3.06
CA HIS A 72 0.19 -1.36 -2.86
C HIS A 72 -0.96 -0.34 -2.93
N ALA A 73 -1.84 -0.45 -3.92
CA ALA A 73 -3.05 0.40 -4.02
C ALA A 73 -3.90 0.33 -2.75
N GLN A 74 -4.14 -0.87 -2.24
CA GLN A 74 -4.92 -1.09 -1.02
C GLN A 74 -4.23 -0.50 0.22
N GLY A 75 -2.90 -0.63 0.32
CA GLY A 75 -2.11 -0.03 1.39
C GLY A 75 -2.15 1.49 1.37
N VAL A 76 -1.95 2.10 0.20
CA VAL A 76 -2.04 3.57 0.02
C VAL A 76 -3.45 4.06 0.32
N ALA A 77 -4.49 3.40 -0.21
CA ALA A 77 -5.88 3.75 0.04
C ALA A 77 -6.23 3.76 1.54
N PHE A 78 -5.84 2.72 2.25
CA PHE A 78 -6.05 2.63 3.69
C PHE A 78 -5.32 3.77 4.43
N MET A 79 -4.09 4.10 4.04
CA MET A 79 -3.33 5.17 4.66
C MET A 79 -3.88 6.56 4.33
N CYS A 80 -4.37 6.80 3.12
CA CYS A 80 -5.08 8.05 2.80
C CYS A 80 -6.26 8.27 3.76
N ARG A 81 -7.06 7.23 3.99
CA ARG A 81 -8.17 7.28 4.94
C ARG A 81 -7.69 7.48 6.38
N HIS A 82 -6.63 6.77 6.79
CA HIS A 82 -6.08 6.86 8.15
C HIS A 82 -5.57 8.27 8.48
N PHE A 83 -4.84 8.89 7.55
CA PHE A 83 -4.28 10.22 7.73
C PHE A 83 -5.24 11.36 7.38
N GLY A 84 -6.42 11.07 6.79
CA GLY A 84 -7.38 12.08 6.35
C GLY A 84 -6.89 12.90 5.15
N VAL A 85 -6.04 12.32 4.30
CA VAL A 85 -5.46 12.95 3.10
C VAL A 85 -6.05 12.37 1.82
N LYS A 86 -5.91 13.07 0.70
CA LYS A 86 -6.44 12.62 -0.58
C LYS A 86 -5.47 11.69 -1.30
N GLY A 87 -6.03 10.69 -2.00
CA GLY A 87 -5.28 9.77 -2.84
C GLY A 87 -5.90 9.60 -4.22
N VAL A 88 -5.06 9.56 -5.25
CA VAL A 88 -5.48 9.20 -6.61
C VAL A 88 -4.74 7.94 -7.02
N ILE A 89 -5.48 6.89 -7.31
CA ILE A 89 -4.93 5.56 -7.59
C ILE A 89 -5.22 5.20 -9.04
N PHE A 90 -4.17 5.08 -9.83
CA PHE A 90 -4.24 4.70 -11.23
C PHE A 90 -4.17 3.18 -11.38
N MET A 91 -5.09 2.62 -12.16
CA MET A 91 -5.18 1.19 -12.45
C MET A 91 -5.45 0.98 -13.93
N PRO A 92 -4.99 -0.14 -14.53
CA PRO A 92 -5.43 -0.53 -15.87
C PRO A 92 -6.96 -0.70 -15.94
N VAL A 93 -7.54 -0.42 -17.10
CA VAL A 93 -8.98 -0.66 -17.34
C VAL A 93 -9.35 -2.15 -17.26
N THR A 94 -8.37 -3.03 -17.42
CA THR A 94 -8.50 -4.49 -17.29
C THR A 94 -8.49 -4.98 -15.83
N THR A 95 -8.39 -4.06 -14.86
CA THR A 95 -8.35 -4.44 -13.43
C THR A 95 -9.66 -5.10 -13.01
N PRO A 96 -9.63 -6.30 -12.39
CA PRO A 96 -10.83 -6.95 -11.91
C PRO A 96 -11.61 -6.11 -10.90
N ASP A 97 -12.94 -6.07 -11.02
CA ASP A 97 -13.84 -5.30 -10.15
C ASP A 97 -13.61 -5.55 -8.68
N GLN A 98 -13.31 -6.79 -8.28
CA GLN A 98 -13.01 -7.15 -6.90
C GLN A 98 -11.84 -6.35 -6.31
N LYS A 99 -10.80 -6.07 -7.12
CA LYS A 99 -9.64 -5.29 -6.69
C LYS A 99 -9.99 -3.81 -6.57
N ILE A 100 -10.78 -3.29 -7.50
CA ILE A 100 -11.29 -1.92 -7.49
C ILE A 100 -12.14 -1.70 -6.24
N LEU A 101 -13.11 -2.58 -6.00
CA LEU A 101 -14.00 -2.52 -4.84
C LEU A 101 -13.26 -2.59 -3.52
N LYS A 102 -12.27 -3.48 -3.39
CA LYS A 102 -11.43 -3.56 -2.18
C LYS A 102 -10.66 -2.26 -1.93
N THR A 103 -10.08 -1.67 -2.97
CA THR A 103 -9.35 -0.41 -2.84
C THR A 103 -10.27 0.72 -2.40
N ARG A 104 -11.48 0.82 -2.98
CA ARG A 104 -12.51 1.78 -2.55
C ARG A 104 -12.93 1.54 -1.10
N MET A 105 -13.15 0.29 -0.71
CA MET A 105 -13.52 -0.06 0.66
C MET A 105 -12.49 0.42 1.69
N PHE A 106 -11.20 0.27 1.39
CA PHE A 106 -10.14 0.72 2.28
C PHE A 106 -9.98 2.24 2.31
N GLY A 107 -10.09 2.92 1.17
CA GLY A 107 -9.88 4.35 1.05
C GLY A 107 -11.10 5.21 1.40
N GLY A 108 -12.30 4.67 1.24
CA GLY A 108 -13.55 5.44 1.41
C GLY A 108 -13.56 6.68 0.52
N ASP A 109 -14.05 7.80 1.06
CA ASP A 109 -14.16 9.08 0.37
C ASP A 109 -12.80 9.82 0.20
N GLN A 110 -11.72 9.25 0.71
CA GLN A 110 -10.39 9.85 0.60
C GLN A 110 -9.69 9.47 -0.70
N VAL A 111 -10.16 8.47 -1.44
CA VAL A 111 -9.48 8.01 -2.66
C VAL A 111 -10.36 8.09 -3.91
N GLU A 112 -9.75 8.56 -4.98
CA GLU A 112 -10.26 8.47 -6.34
C GLU A 112 -9.51 7.36 -7.08
N ILE A 113 -10.23 6.51 -7.81
CA ILE A 113 -9.62 5.48 -8.67
C ILE A 113 -9.82 5.89 -10.12
N ARG A 114 -8.72 6.00 -10.87
CA ARG A 114 -8.69 6.29 -12.29
C ARG A 114 -8.25 5.06 -13.08
N LEU A 115 -9.14 4.60 -13.94
CA LEU A 115 -8.85 3.46 -14.84
C LEU A 115 -8.29 4.01 -16.15
N ILE A 116 -7.00 3.80 -16.40
CA ILE A 116 -6.29 4.34 -17.56
C ILE A 116 -5.33 3.29 -18.14
N GLY A 117 -5.43 3.08 -19.46
CA GLY A 117 -4.58 2.15 -20.19
C GLY A 117 -4.97 0.68 -20.00
N ASP A 118 -4.49 -0.16 -20.90
CA ASP A 118 -4.78 -1.61 -20.87
C ASP A 118 -3.79 -2.37 -19.98
N TYR A 119 -2.61 -1.78 -19.73
CA TYR A 119 -1.51 -2.38 -18.99
C TYR A 119 -0.97 -1.43 -17.92
N PHE A 120 -0.20 -1.99 -17.00
CA PHE A 120 0.39 -1.27 -15.87
C PHE A 120 1.21 -0.04 -16.28
N ASP A 121 2.04 -0.16 -17.34
CA ASP A 121 2.94 0.93 -17.76
C ASP A 121 2.17 2.19 -18.18
N ALA A 122 1.04 2.04 -18.86
CA ALA A 122 0.19 3.18 -19.22
C ALA A 122 -0.41 3.87 -18.00
N SER A 123 -0.86 3.10 -17.02
CA SER A 123 -1.35 3.63 -15.74
C SER A 123 -0.22 4.33 -14.96
N LEU A 124 1.00 3.78 -14.99
CA LEU A 124 2.17 4.35 -14.33
C LEU A 124 2.54 5.71 -14.93
N VAL A 125 2.63 5.81 -16.26
CA VAL A 125 2.93 7.07 -16.96
C VAL A 125 1.86 8.13 -16.64
N ALA A 126 0.58 7.75 -16.66
CA ALA A 126 -0.51 8.66 -16.32
C ALA A 126 -0.44 9.14 -14.85
N ALA A 127 -0.09 8.26 -13.92
CA ALA A 127 0.07 8.61 -12.51
C ALA A 127 1.26 9.55 -12.28
N GLN A 128 2.39 9.32 -12.92
CA GLN A 128 3.57 10.18 -12.83
C GLN A 128 3.30 11.57 -13.43
N LYS A 129 2.64 11.63 -14.58
CA LYS A 129 2.23 12.89 -15.22
C LYS A 129 1.31 13.68 -14.28
N PHE A 130 0.27 13.05 -13.76
CA PHE A 130 -0.67 13.67 -12.82
C PHE A 130 0.05 14.17 -11.56
N SER A 131 0.97 13.36 -11.01
CA SER A 131 1.77 13.75 -9.84
C SER A 131 2.54 15.04 -10.06
N THR A 132 3.13 15.22 -11.26
CA THR A 132 3.87 16.44 -11.63
C THR A 132 2.94 17.63 -11.82
N GLU A 133 1.81 17.45 -12.52
CA GLU A 133 0.85 18.52 -12.83
C GLU A 133 0.14 19.05 -11.58
N GLU A 134 -0.20 18.18 -10.64
CA GLU A 134 -0.93 18.52 -9.42
C GLU A 134 -0.02 18.72 -8.19
N SER A 135 1.30 18.67 -8.37
CA SER A 135 2.26 18.70 -7.25
C SER A 135 1.98 17.68 -6.17
N ALA A 136 1.49 16.49 -6.56
CA ALA A 136 1.15 15.41 -5.67
C ALA A 136 2.37 14.53 -5.36
N HIS A 137 2.40 13.91 -4.19
CA HIS A 137 3.46 12.98 -3.83
C HIS A 137 3.22 11.59 -4.44
N PHE A 138 4.12 11.18 -5.34
CA PHE A 138 4.05 9.87 -5.98
C PHE A 138 4.67 8.80 -5.08
N LEU A 139 3.88 7.78 -4.74
CA LEU A 139 4.32 6.62 -3.95
C LEU A 139 4.64 5.46 -4.90
N SER A 140 5.94 5.23 -5.15
CA SER A 140 6.39 4.13 -5.98
C SER A 140 6.19 2.78 -5.27
N PRO A 141 5.66 1.75 -5.95
CA PRO A 141 5.58 0.40 -5.38
C PRO A 141 6.92 -0.35 -5.34
N PHE A 142 7.97 0.14 -6.03
CA PHE A 142 9.20 -0.60 -6.31
C PHE A 142 10.49 0.11 -5.88
N ASP A 143 10.59 1.43 -6.07
CA ASP A 143 11.85 2.18 -6.00
C ASP A 143 11.87 3.25 -4.91
N ASP A 144 10.89 3.29 -4.04
CA ASP A 144 10.82 4.24 -2.94
C ASP A 144 11.45 3.62 -1.69
N GLU A 145 12.59 4.16 -1.25
CA GLU A 145 13.33 3.68 -0.07
C GLU A 145 12.48 3.73 1.22
N ASP A 146 11.44 4.55 1.25
CA ASP A 146 10.54 4.68 2.38
C ASP A 146 9.38 3.70 2.33
N VAL A 147 9.13 3.12 1.16
CA VAL A 147 8.09 2.09 0.92
C VAL A 147 8.65 0.67 1.05
N ILE A 148 9.95 0.48 0.81
CA ILE A 148 10.63 -0.83 0.85
C ILE A 148 11.00 -1.24 2.28
#